data_ae391ae97e904185fa6a29810ea4fb8c
#
_entry.id   ae391ae97e904185fa6a29810ea4fb8c
#
_cell.length_a   1.000
_cell.length_b   1.000
_cell.length_c   1.000
_cell.angle_alpha   90.00
_cell.angle_beta   90.00
_cell.angle_gamma   90.00
#
_symmetry.space_group_name_H-M   'P 1'
#
loop_
_entity.id
_entity.type
_entity.pdbx_description
1 polymer ?
#
loop_
_entity_poly.entity_id
_entity_poly.type
_entity_poly.pdbx_seq_one_letter_code
_entity_poly.pdbx_strand_id
1 'polypeptide(L)'
;MVIAIDFDGTVVEHKYPRIGSEIPFATETLKELIKDGHRLILWTVREGELLQEAVDWCRERGVEFYAVNKDYPEEEQHNNNHFSRKLKADLFIDDRNFGGLPDWGTIYHMIKNHETWATRQMS
;
A
#
# COMPACT_ATOMS: atom_id res chain seq x y z
N MET A 1 6.77 3.68 10.97
CA MET A 1 7.06 2.42 10.24
C MET A 1 7.13 2.66 8.75
N VAL A 2 7.74 1.73 8.04
CA VAL A 2 7.66 1.68 6.58
C VAL A 2 6.60 0.65 6.22
N ILE A 3 5.59 1.09 5.48
CA ILE A 3 4.43 0.25 5.16
C ILE A 3 4.30 0.13 3.65
N ALA A 4 4.32 -1.09 3.15
CA ALA A 4 4.12 -1.37 1.73
C ALA A 4 2.63 -1.61 1.48
N ILE A 5 2.09 -0.91 0.50
CA ILE A 5 0.66 -0.91 0.18
C ILE A 5 0.46 -1.43 -1.24
N ASP A 6 -0.34 -2.48 -1.38
CA ASP A 6 -0.79 -2.93 -2.70
C ASP A 6 -1.87 -1.98 -3.22
N PHE A 7 -2.10 -1.96 -4.52
CA PHE A 7 -3.08 -1.04 -5.12
C PHE A 7 -4.37 -1.74 -5.52
N ASP A 8 -4.31 -2.57 -6.57
CA ASP A 8 -5.52 -3.25 -7.09
C ASP A 8 -6.01 -4.30 -6.09
N GLY A 9 -7.26 -4.18 -5.66
CA GLY A 9 -7.85 -5.06 -4.68
C GLY A 9 -7.61 -4.63 -3.24
N THR A 10 -6.83 -3.57 -3.01
CA THR A 10 -6.49 -3.10 -1.67
C THR A 10 -6.91 -1.65 -1.46
N VAL A 11 -6.47 -0.74 -2.33
CA VAL A 11 -6.88 0.66 -2.29
C VAL A 11 -8.13 0.87 -3.14
N VAL A 12 -8.19 0.20 -4.27
CA VAL A 12 -9.34 0.25 -5.18
C VAL A 12 -9.83 -1.17 -5.46
N GLU A 13 -11.07 -1.31 -5.88
CA GLU A 13 -11.59 -2.59 -6.34
C GLU A 13 -10.76 -3.08 -7.52
N HIS A 14 -10.61 -4.39 -7.62
CA HIS A 14 -9.77 -5.00 -8.67
C HIS A 14 -10.47 -4.92 -10.04
N LYS A 15 -10.04 -4.00 -10.86
CA LYS A 15 -10.54 -3.80 -12.23
C LYS A 15 -9.39 -3.66 -13.24
N TYR A 16 -8.23 -4.14 -12.89
CA TYR A 16 -7.03 -4.03 -13.71
C TYR A 16 -7.33 -4.45 -15.17
N PRO A 17 -6.85 -3.73 -16.18
CA PRO A 17 -5.91 -2.60 -16.11
C PRO A 17 -6.53 -1.26 -15.74
N ARG A 18 -7.85 -1.16 -15.66
CA ARG A 18 -8.50 0.07 -15.23
C ARG A 18 -8.38 0.22 -13.73
N ILE A 19 -8.60 1.44 -13.25
CA ILE A 19 -8.63 1.70 -11.83
C ILE A 19 -10.07 1.59 -11.35
N GLY A 20 -10.32 0.67 -10.42
CA GLY A 20 -11.66 0.47 -9.87
C GLY A 20 -12.04 1.56 -8.88
N SER A 21 -13.22 1.40 -8.29
CA SER A 21 -13.70 2.35 -7.28
C SER A 21 -12.86 2.24 -6.02
N GLU A 22 -12.71 3.36 -5.32
CA GLU A 22 -11.97 3.36 -4.07
C GLU A 22 -12.66 2.46 -3.04
N ILE A 23 -11.88 1.63 -2.37
CA ILE A 23 -12.37 0.85 -1.25
C ILE A 23 -12.59 1.83 -0.09
N PRO A 24 -13.74 1.73 0.62
CA PRO A 24 -14.11 2.74 1.62
C PRO A 24 -12.98 3.12 2.58
N PHE A 25 -12.74 4.41 2.71
CA PHE A 25 -11.76 5.02 3.62
C PHE A 25 -10.29 4.72 3.31
N ALA A 26 -10.00 4.12 2.17
CA ALA A 26 -8.61 3.77 1.82
C ALA A 26 -7.70 5.00 1.80
N THR A 27 -8.00 5.98 0.96
CA THR A 27 -7.11 7.14 0.82
C THR A 27 -7.09 8.02 2.06
N GLU A 28 -8.21 8.13 2.77
CA GLU A 28 -8.23 8.89 4.02
C GLU A 28 -7.32 8.24 5.05
N THR A 29 -7.34 6.92 5.15
CA THR A 29 -6.48 6.17 6.06
C THR A 29 -5.02 6.33 5.69
N LEU A 30 -4.70 6.23 4.39
CA LEU A 30 -3.32 6.40 3.94
C LEU A 30 -2.80 7.80 4.29
N LYS A 31 -3.63 8.82 4.12
CA LYS A 31 -3.25 10.18 4.50
C LYS A 31 -2.98 10.30 6.00
N GLU A 32 -3.81 9.67 6.82
CA GLU A 32 -3.63 9.69 8.27
C GLU A 32 -2.35 8.97 8.67
N LEU A 33 -2.03 7.86 8.03
CA LEU A 33 -0.79 7.14 8.29
C LEU A 33 0.43 8.00 7.98
N ILE A 34 0.38 8.72 6.87
CA ILE A 34 1.47 9.65 6.50
C ILE A 34 1.58 10.76 7.55
N LYS A 35 0.45 11.30 7.97
CA LYS A 35 0.40 12.36 8.98
C LYS A 35 0.97 11.87 10.32
N ASP A 36 0.76 10.59 10.63
CA ASP A 36 1.28 9.99 11.85
C ASP A 36 2.78 9.65 11.76
N GLY A 37 3.42 9.96 10.63
CA GLY A 37 4.86 9.79 10.48
C GLY A 37 5.30 8.50 9.80
N HIS A 38 4.37 7.71 9.30
CA HIS A 38 4.73 6.48 8.57
C HIS A 38 5.16 6.81 7.15
N ARG A 39 6.05 5.98 6.60
CA ARG A 39 6.46 6.10 5.21
C ARG A 39 5.75 5.02 4.44
N LEU A 40 5.03 5.43 3.39
CA LEU A 40 4.25 4.49 2.59
C LEU A 40 4.94 4.22 1.27
N ILE A 41 5.04 2.94 0.93
CA ILE A 41 5.61 2.51 -0.35
C ILE A 41 4.46 1.88 -1.14
N LEU A 42 4.28 2.35 -2.37
CA LEU A 42 3.32 1.69 -3.28
C LEU A 42 4.02 0.47 -3.88
N TRP A 43 3.44 -0.71 -3.66
CA TRP A 43 3.98 -1.96 -4.16
C TRP A 43 2.94 -2.62 -5.06
N THR A 44 3.20 -2.62 -6.37
CA THR A 44 2.21 -3.06 -7.35
C THR A 44 2.88 -3.72 -8.54
N VAL A 45 2.15 -4.60 -9.23
CA VAL A 45 2.65 -5.19 -10.48
C VAL A 45 2.46 -4.26 -11.67
N ARG A 46 1.78 -3.13 -11.48
CA ARG A 46 1.61 -2.15 -12.56
C ARG A 46 2.95 -1.58 -12.97
N GLU A 47 3.08 -1.29 -14.26
CA GLU A 47 4.30 -0.73 -14.84
C GLU A 47 3.95 0.36 -15.84
N GLY A 48 4.93 1.18 -16.19
CA GLY A 48 4.78 2.19 -17.24
C GLY A 48 3.62 3.12 -16.98
N GLU A 49 2.80 3.33 -18.01
CA GLU A 49 1.66 4.24 -17.91
C GLU A 49 0.63 3.78 -16.91
N LEU A 50 0.42 2.47 -16.77
CA LEU A 50 -0.53 1.94 -15.80
C LEU A 50 -0.07 2.24 -14.36
N LEU A 51 1.22 2.19 -14.13
CA LEU A 51 1.77 2.55 -12.82
C LEU A 51 1.62 4.04 -12.57
N GLN A 52 1.92 4.86 -13.59
CA GLN A 52 1.79 6.30 -13.45
C GLN A 52 0.34 6.71 -13.17
N GLU A 53 -0.62 6.05 -13.82
CA GLU A 53 -2.04 6.30 -13.56
C GLU A 53 -2.39 6.05 -12.10
N ALA A 54 -1.87 4.97 -11.51
CA ALA A 54 -2.14 4.64 -10.11
C ALA A 54 -1.51 5.67 -9.17
N VAL A 55 -0.28 6.08 -9.46
CA VAL A 55 0.40 7.10 -8.65
C VAL A 55 -0.36 8.43 -8.73
N ASP A 56 -0.77 8.83 -9.94
CA ASP A 56 -1.51 10.08 -10.13
C ASP A 56 -2.87 10.04 -9.44
N TRP A 57 -3.55 8.89 -9.53
CA TRP A 57 -4.83 8.69 -8.87
C TRP A 57 -4.71 8.92 -7.36
N CYS A 58 -3.67 8.38 -6.76
CA CYS A 58 -3.41 8.55 -5.33
C CYS A 58 -3.05 10.00 -5.00
N ARG A 59 -2.19 10.61 -5.83
CA ARG A 59 -1.77 11.99 -5.61
C ARG A 59 -2.93 12.96 -5.69
N GLU A 60 -3.85 12.75 -6.61
CA GLU A 60 -5.05 13.58 -6.74
C GLU A 60 -5.90 13.54 -5.49
N ARG A 61 -5.78 12.47 -4.70
CA ARG A 61 -6.52 12.31 -3.44
C ARG A 61 -5.69 12.65 -2.21
N GLY A 62 -4.52 13.25 -2.44
CA GLY A 62 -3.67 13.70 -1.35
C GLY A 62 -2.71 12.67 -0.79
N VAL A 63 -2.54 11.54 -1.47
CA VAL A 63 -1.63 10.48 -1.02
C VAL A 63 -0.36 10.53 -1.86
N GLU A 64 0.76 10.85 -1.21
CA GLU A 64 2.06 10.84 -1.86
C GLU A 64 2.91 9.76 -1.22
N PHE A 65 3.38 8.82 -2.03
CA PHE A 65 4.18 7.71 -1.53
C PHE A 65 5.64 8.13 -1.36
N TYR A 66 6.26 7.59 -0.35
CA TYR A 66 7.69 7.76 -0.10
C TYR A 66 8.51 7.14 -1.24
N ALA A 67 8.08 5.99 -1.72
CA ALA A 67 8.72 5.30 -2.84
C ALA A 67 7.69 4.44 -3.56
N VAL A 68 8.00 4.07 -4.81
CA VAL A 68 7.12 3.25 -5.65
C VAL A 68 7.92 2.06 -6.13
N ASN A 69 7.51 0.86 -5.75
CA ASN A 69 8.17 -0.40 -6.11
C ASN A 69 9.66 -0.46 -5.77
N LYS A 70 10.06 0.25 -4.72
CA LYS A 70 11.44 0.27 -4.22
C LYS A 70 11.44 0.69 -2.76
N ASP A 71 12.52 0.41 -2.06
CA ASP A 71 12.61 0.66 -0.61
C ASP A 71 12.75 2.13 -0.26
N TYR A 72 13.36 2.91 -1.12
CA TYR A 72 13.58 4.35 -0.89
C TYR A 72 13.71 5.06 -2.24
N PRO A 73 13.45 6.38 -2.28
CA PRO A 73 13.35 7.10 -3.55
C PRO A 73 14.58 7.04 -4.45
N GLU A 74 15.77 7.01 -3.86
CA GLU A 74 17.02 7.02 -4.62
C GLU A 74 17.49 5.62 -5.03
N GLU A 75 16.72 4.59 -4.73
CA GLU A 75 17.14 3.24 -5.08
C GLU A 75 17.13 3.04 -6.58
N GLU A 76 18.25 2.56 -7.10
CA GLU A 76 18.36 2.29 -8.51
C GLU A 76 17.85 0.90 -8.83
N GLN A 77 17.12 0.78 -9.92
CA GLN A 77 16.48 -0.48 -10.29
C GLN A 77 17.03 -1.10 -11.55
N HIS A 78 18.19 -0.66 -12.00
CA HIS A 78 18.70 -1.18 -13.25
C HIS A 78 19.29 -2.57 -13.17
N ASN A 79 19.35 -3.11 -12.02
CA ASN A 79 19.83 -4.44 -11.94
C ASN A 79 18.81 -5.46 -11.94
N ASN A 80 17.68 -5.24 -12.31
CA ASN A 80 16.89 -5.67 -11.76
C ASN A 80 15.86 -6.41 -12.06
N ASN A 81 15.68 -7.31 -11.52
CA ASN A 81 14.61 -8.23 -11.23
C ASN A 81 13.80 -7.76 -10.04
N HIS A 82 13.36 -6.53 -10.09
CA HIS A 82 12.60 -5.95 -8.97
C HIS A 82 11.31 -6.71 -8.69
N PHE A 83 10.81 -7.50 -9.63
CA PHE A 83 9.61 -8.32 -9.42
C PHE A 83 9.83 -9.47 -8.45
N SER A 84 11.05 -9.93 -8.32
CA SER A 84 11.36 -11.01 -7.38
C SER A 84 11.99 -10.48 -6.11
N ARG A 85 12.20 -9.18 -6.03
CA ARG A 85 12.85 -8.57 -4.89
C ARG A 85 11.87 -8.37 -3.74
N LYS A 86 12.31 -8.71 -2.55
CA LYS A 86 11.54 -8.42 -1.35
C LYS A 86 11.80 -6.99 -0.90
N LEU A 87 10.75 -6.24 -0.69
CA LEU A 87 10.87 -4.92 -0.08
C LEU A 87 11.20 -5.05 1.40
N LYS A 88 11.96 -4.09 1.91
CA LYS A 88 12.27 -4.00 3.34
C LYS A 88 11.21 -3.12 4.00
N ALA A 89 10.03 -3.65 4.19
CA ALA A 89 8.95 -2.95 4.86
C ALA A 89 8.64 -3.60 6.19
N ASP A 90 8.17 -2.80 7.13
CA ASP A 90 7.78 -3.31 8.43
C ASP A 90 6.43 -4.01 8.38
N LEU A 91 5.59 -3.59 7.44
CA LEU A 91 4.25 -4.12 7.31
C LEU A 91 3.84 -4.08 5.84
N PHE A 92 3.11 -5.11 5.41
CA PHE A 92 2.54 -5.18 4.07
C PHE A 92 1.02 -5.20 4.18
N ILE A 93 0.34 -4.29 3.48
CA ILE A 93 -1.12 -4.26 3.40
C ILE A 93 -1.50 -4.72 2.01
N ASP A 94 -2.06 -5.93 1.93
CA ASP A 94 -2.32 -6.62 0.67
C ASP A 94 -3.56 -7.49 0.84
N ASP A 95 -4.43 -7.52 -0.17
CA ASP A 95 -5.66 -8.30 -0.14
C ASP A 95 -5.41 -9.81 -0.22
N ARG A 96 -4.19 -10.23 -0.54
CA ARG A 96 -3.82 -11.65 -0.64
C ARG A 96 -3.29 -12.23 0.65
N ASN A 97 -3.38 -11.52 1.75
CA ASN A 97 -2.97 -12.05 3.04
C ASN A 97 -3.91 -13.17 3.48
N PHE A 98 -3.35 -14.13 4.23
CA PHE A 98 -4.15 -15.18 4.83
C PHE A 98 -5.19 -14.55 5.75
N GLY A 99 -6.45 -14.90 5.55
CA GLY A 99 -7.54 -14.31 6.32
C GLY A 99 -8.14 -13.05 5.68
N GLY A 100 -7.60 -12.64 4.54
CA GLY A 100 -8.12 -11.49 3.79
C GLY A 100 -7.60 -10.15 4.31
N LEU A 101 -8.23 -9.09 3.85
CA LEU A 101 -7.87 -7.73 4.22
C LEU A 101 -8.96 -7.16 5.13
N PRO A 102 -8.60 -6.68 6.34
CA PRO A 102 -9.57 -5.99 7.19
C PRO A 102 -10.00 -4.67 6.53
N ASP A 103 -11.11 -4.08 6.99
CA ASP A 103 -11.48 -2.77 6.51
C ASP A 103 -10.44 -1.72 6.94
N TRP A 104 -10.41 -0.58 6.23
CA TRP A 104 -9.37 0.40 6.45
C TRP A 104 -9.41 1.05 7.85
N GLY A 105 -10.60 1.19 8.43
CA GLY A 105 -10.71 1.68 9.80
C GLY A 105 -10.05 0.74 10.80
N THR A 106 -10.27 -0.56 10.63
CA THR A 106 -9.64 -1.59 11.45
C THR A 106 -8.12 -1.59 11.25
N ILE A 107 -7.68 -1.48 10.00
CA ILE A 107 -6.24 -1.42 9.68
C ILE A 107 -5.59 -0.25 10.41
N TYR A 108 -6.21 0.92 10.34
CA TYR A 108 -5.67 2.09 11.02
C TYR A 108 -5.55 1.88 12.53
N HIS A 109 -6.59 1.33 13.13
CA HIS A 109 -6.59 1.03 14.57
C HIS A 109 -5.50 0.05 14.97
N MET A 110 -5.32 -0.99 14.16
CA MET A 110 -4.29 -2.00 14.44
C MET A 110 -2.89 -1.40 14.38
N ILE A 111 -2.64 -0.57 13.38
CA ILE A 111 -1.34 0.08 13.23
C ILE A 111 -1.10 1.03 14.40
N LYS A 112 -2.09 1.82 14.76
CA LYS A 112 -1.99 2.76 15.86
C LYS A 112 -1.72 2.06 17.20
N ASN A 113 -2.28 0.86 17.37
CA ASN A 113 -2.12 0.09 18.60
C ASN A 113 -0.99 -0.95 18.52
N HIS A 114 -0.21 -0.92 17.44
CA HIS A 114 0.88 -1.88 17.22
C HIS A 114 0.43 -3.33 17.20
N GLU A 115 -0.77 -3.57 16.68
CA GLU A 115 -1.33 -4.91 16.54
C GLU A 115 -1.13 -5.45 15.12
N THR A 116 -1.24 -6.78 14.97
CA THR A 116 -1.32 -7.40 13.66
C THR A 116 -2.69 -8.06 13.55
N TRP A 117 -3.10 -8.39 12.31
CA TRP A 117 -4.36 -9.09 12.11
C TRP A 117 -4.39 -10.44 12.84
N ALA A 118 -3.27 -11.17 12.79
CA ALA A 118 -3.16 -12.44 13.49
C ALA A 118 -3.29 -12.28 15.01
N THR A 119 -2.61 -11.30 15.58
CA THR A 119 -2.67 -11.02 17.01
C THR A 119 -4.10 -10.66 17.42
N ARG A 120 -4.77 -9.84 16.60
CA ARG A 120 -6.14 -9.41 16.88
C ARG A 120 -7.11 -10.59 16.89
N GLN A 121 -6.93 -11.55 16.00
CA GLN A 121 -7.79 -12.73 15.94
C GLN A 121 -7.57 -13.70 17.09
N MET A 122 -6.42 -13.65 17.72
CA MET A 122 -6.09 -14.51 18.83
C MET A 122 -6.59 -14.00 20.18
N SER A 123 -7.02 -12.76 20.25
CA SER A 123 -7.44 -12.15 21.51
C SER A 123 -8.97 -12.22 21.76
#